data_9e60d14bffce5e929b56a6fdd0601685
#
_entry.id   9e60d14bffce5e929b56a6fdd0601685
#
_cell.length_a   1.000
_cell.length_b   1.000
_cell.length_c   1.000
_cell.angle_alpha   90.00
_cell.angle_beta   90.00
_cell.angle_gamma   90.00
#
_symmetry.space_group_name_H-M   'P 1'
#
loop_
_entity.id
_entity.type
_entity.pdbx_description
1 polymer ?
#
loop_
_entity_poly.entity_id
_entity_poly.type
_entity_poly.pdbx_seq_one_letter_code
_entity_poly.pdbx_strand_id
1 'polypeptide(L)'
;MKRLFLISALMIWVWSGMAQEPADSTHPRIFMREGEQKALVDNIAADAAWTQMHEAFIEECDFLCNVAPMERVLEGPRLHGVSCEVLRRVLFLSYGWRTTGEERFAKRAEKEALQVCRNFVDWNPKHFLDVAEMTVAVAIAYDWLYDWLSEGSKAEFVEAIVTKGLEPSLNDKYNQAFVHKKSRYSNWGQVCHGGLAIGAIAVHTERPEIAERIIARSEEYIKLPMGKAYPPEGCYPEGFGYWAFGTQYNILFIAAMESYFGSERVEDYKAMPGFVESGTFSQQLITPMLKTFGYSDNSTRIYLEPATMWFNLVRPDAQLYYMQARLFEEFNKTKSYVKTIKNRLMPLMLVWGAGFGEGPTVHLANAEKPTKNFYLGKGENSVCVMRTGWTKEDIYLGVKSGRPDNFHGHMDIGSFYLEADGIRWSTDLGSDHYGDIAKAKVSMFKMTQDSPRWNVLTKYNNFAHSTTYPEGVYQKVDGQCYFEEWSDEQGDMFAQTDMTPVYEGHLNSLVRRVCLRGRSVSVEDKVVNGDKEQCMVWNITTMATEAKVNYRRNRITLYGVDTLGIKRTLELKVQFENRCEYEVEFAPATNRNDYENDNKGASWLRIKYALAPQEKQTLKVALRPKK
;
A
#
# COMPACT_ATOMS: atom_id res chain seq x y z
N MET A 1 36.68 19.25 65.38
CA MET A 1 35.72 18.45 64.68
C MET A 1 34.55 19.33 64.17
N LYS A 2 34.67 19.87 62.98
CA LYS A 2 33.58 20.65 62.31
C LYS A 2 33.07 19.86 61.16
N ARG A 3 31.80 19.43 61.20
CA ARG A 3 31.11 18.77 60.09
C ARG A 3 30.62 19.85 59.15
N LEU A 4 31.10 19.85 57.88
CA LEU A 4 30.54 20.58 56.75
C LEU A 4 29.37 19.78 56.22
N PHE A 5 28.17 20.37 56.18
CA PHE A 5 27.03 19.89 55.39
C PHE A 5 27.15 20.50 53.98
N LEU A 6 27.38 19.67 52.99
CA LEU A 6 27.18 20.03 51.59
C LEU A 6 25.68 19.86 51.25
N ILE A 7 25.03 20.98 50.97
CA ILE A 7 23.69 21.00 50.35
C ILE A 7 23.89 20.96 48.83
N SER A 8 23.66 19.80 48.23
CA SER A 8 23.57 19.67 46.77
C SER A 8 22.18 20.18 46.31
N ALA A 9 22.17 21.36 45.71
CA ALA A 9 21.01 21.88 45.02
C ALA A 9 20.84 21.09 43.70
N LEU A 10 19.81 20.23 43.63
CA LEU A 10 19.33 19.64 42.38
C LEU A 10 18.66 20.77 41.57
N MET A 11 19.33 21.28 40.55
CA MET A 11 18.66 22.06 39.51
C MET A 11 17.85 21.12 38.67
N ILE A 12 16.53 21.11 38.89
CA ILE A 12 15.57 20.53 37.98
C ILE A 12 15.49 21.50 36.80
N TRP A 13 16.15 21.13 35.69
CA TRP A 13 15.89 21.75 34.39
C TRP A 13 14.49 21.32 33.94
N VAL A 14 13.52 22.17 34.21
CA VAL A 14 12.22 22.08 33.50
C VAL A 14 12.52 22.52 32.08
N TRP A 15 12.63 21.58 31.19
CA TRP A 15 12.56 21.81 29.75
C TRP A 15 11.13 22.19 29.44
N SER A 16 10.79 23.46 29.57
CA SER A 16 9.62 24.02 28.88
C SER A 16 9.98 24.03 27.40
N GLY A 17 9.65 22.94 26.69
CA GLY A 17 9.54 23.01 25.25
C GLY A 17 8.53 24.13 24.97
N MET A 18 9.03 25.28 24.49
CA MET A 18 8.13 26.31 23.97
C MET A 18 7.35 25.64 22.85
N ALA A 19 6.03 25.51 23.03
CA ALA A 19 5.16 25.16 21.92
C ALA A 19 5.43 26.20 20.84
N GLN A 20 5.89 25.76 19.67
CA GLN A 20 6.13 26.68 18.56
C GLN A 20 4.77 27.23 18.15
N GLU A 21 4.61 28.54 18.24
CA GLU A 21 3.37 29.18 17.81
C GLU A 21 3.09 28.89 16.33
N PRO A 22 1.82 28.74 15.92
CA PRO A 22 1.49 28.52 14.53
C PRO A 22 1.99 29.67 13.66
N ALA A 23 2.48 29.36 12.46
CA ALA A 23 2.94 30.34 11.51
C ALA A 23 1.81 31.27 11.04
N ASP A 24 0.57 30.73 10.96
CA ASP A 24 -0.66 31.44 10.65
C ASP A 24 -1.85 30.73 11.33
N SER A 25 -2.68 31.46 12.08
CA SER A 25 -3.88 30.92 12.73
C SER A 25 -5.14 31.04 11.88
N THR A 26 -5.08 31.62 10.68
CA THR A 26 -6.23 31.79 9.79
C THR A 26 -6.63 30.48 9.13
N HIS A 27 -7.91 30.36 8.77
CA HIS A 27 -8.44 29.25 7.97
C HIS A 27 -8.53 29.64 6.49
N PRO A 28 -8.33 28.69 5.55
CA PRO A 28 -7.89 27.31 5.78
C PRO A 28 -6.40 27.22 6.17
N ARG A 29 -6.07 26.24 7.00
CA ARG A 29 -4.71 26.00 7.51
C ARG A 29 -4.19 24.60 7.20
N ILE A 30 -5.04 23.71 6.65
CA ILE A 30 -4.74 22.31 6.36
C ILE A 30 -4.59 22.13 4.84
N PHE A 31 -3.39 21.75 4.37
CA PHE A 31 -2.99 21.46 2.99
C PHE A 31 -3.04 22.66 2.02
N MET A 32 -3.88 23.63 2.23
CA MET A 32 -4.05 24.84 1.44
C MET A 32 -4.33 26.00 2.37
N ARG A 33 -3.69 27.15 2.14
CA ARG A 33 -3.87 28.40 2.90
C ARG A 33 -4.79 29.37 2.14
N GLU A 34 -5.29 30.37 2.85
CA GLU A 34 -6.05 31.44 2.23
C GLU A 34 -5.22 32.16 1.15
N GLY A 35 -5.82 32.38 -0.02
CA GLY A 35 -5.14 32.99 -1.18
C GLY A 35 -4.47 32.00 -2.13
N GLU A 36 -4.10 30.79 -1.67
CA GLU A 36 -3.43 29.78 -2.51
C GLU A 36 -4.36 29.15 -3.56
N GLN A 37 -5.67 29.15 -3.31
CA GLN A 37 -6.66 28.61 -4.25
C GLN A 37 -6.61 29.26 -5.64
N LYS A 38 -6.29 30.56 -5.72
CA LYS A 38 -6.18 31.24 -7.01
C LYS A 38 -5.00 30.70 -7.81
N ALA A 39 -3.84 30.59 -7.19
CA ALA A 39 -2.64 30.04 -7.83
C ALA A 39 -2.86 28.59 -8.28
N LEU A 40 -3.53 27.78 -7.45
CA LEU A 40 -3.92 26.40 -7.81
C LEU A 40 -4.76 26.38 -9.08
N VAL A 41 -5.81 27.21 -9.18
CA VAL A 41 -6.70 27.28 -10.35
C VAL A 41 -5.93 27.76 -11.60
N ASP A 42 -5.08 28.78 -11.46
CA ASP A 42 -4.25 29.27 -12.55
C ASP A 42 -3.29 28.19 -13.08
N ASN A 43 -2.65 27.44 -12.19
CA ASN A 43 -1.75 26.33 -12.54
C ASN A 43 -2.49 25.14 -13.17
N ILE A 44 -3.69 24.82 -12.68
CA ILE A 44 -4.56 23.80 -13.30
C ILE A 44 -4.91 24.19 -14.74
N ALA A 45 -5.30 25.43 -14.95
CA ALA A 45 -5.67 25.93 -16.29
C ALA A 45 -4.49 25.97 -17.27
N ALA A 46 -3.26 26.03 -16.78
CA ALA A 46 -2.05 26.00 -17.59
C ALA A 46 -1.64 24.59 -18.07
N ASP A 47 -2.25 23.51 -17.55
CA ASP A 47 -1.93 22.13 -17.90
C ASP A 47 -3.18 21.36 -18.34
N ALA A 48 -3.14 20.78 -19.54
CA ALA A 48 -4.29 20.08 -20.12
C ALA A 48 -4.70 18.82 -19.32
N ALA A 49 -3.76 18.08 -18.72
CA ALA A 49 -4.05 16.90 -17.93
C ALA A 49 -4.71 17.29 -16.60
N TRP A 50 -4.20 18.33 -15.95
CA TRP A 50 -4.79 18.86 -14.71
C TRP A 50 -6.16 19.48 -14.96
N THR A 51 -6.36 20.20 -16.08
CA THR A 51 -7.67 20.71 -16.49
C THR A 51 -8.69 19.58 -16.64
N GLN A 52 -8.33 18.49 -17.34
CA GLN A 52 -9.22 17.33 -17.52
C GLN A 52 -9.55 16.65 -16.19
N MET A 53 -8.57 16.56 -15.29
CA MET A 53 -8.79 15.98 -13.95
C MET A 53 -9.70 16.89 -13.11
N HIS A 54 -9.48 18.19 -13.14
CA HIS A 54 -10.33 19.18 -12.47
C HIS A 54 -11.78 19.11 -12.95
N GLU A 55 -11.99 19.11 -14.26
CA GLU A 55 -13.34 18.95 -14.85
C GLU A 55 -14.04 17.68 -14.35
N ALA A 56 -13.31 16.55 -14.30
CA ALA A 56 -13.87 15.32 -13.77
C ALA A 56 -14.22 15.42 -12.27
N PHE A 57 -13.45 16.19 -11.49
CA PHE A 57 -13.77 16.44 -10.08
C PHE A 57 -15.00 17.31 -9.92
N ILE A 58 -15.17 18.35 -10.75
CA ILE A 58 -16.37 19.20 -10.71
C ILE A 58 -17.61 18.42 -11.15
N GLU A 59 -17.53 17.58 -12.19
CA GLU A 59 -18.62 16.67 -12.56
C GLU A 59 -19.02 15.72 -11.41
N GLU A 60 -18.04 15.21 -10.64
CA GLU A 60 -18.34 14.39 -9.45
C GLU A 60 -18.97 15.23 -8.34
N CYS A 61 -18.54 16.48 -8.13
CA CYS A 61 -19.18 17.39 -7.18
C CYS A 61 -20.64 17.66 -7.55
N ASP A 62 -20.95 17.85 -8.84
CA ASP A 62 -22.31 17.99 -9.35
C ASP A 62 -23.16 16.74 -9.05
N PHE A 63 -22.61 15.56 -9.30
CA PHE A 63 -23.28 14.31 -8.96
C PHE A 63 -23.54 14.21 -7.45
N LEU A 64 -22.55 14.52 -6.61
CA LEU A 64 -22.66 14.46 -5.16
C LEU A 64 -23.68 15.45 -4.59
N CYS A 65 -23.95 16.58 -5.25
CA CYS A 65 -25.01 17.49 -4.86
C CYS A 65 -26.41 16.84 -4.86
N ASN A 66 -26.61 15.81 -5.69
CA ASN A 66 -27.90 15.14 -5.90
C ASN A 66 -28.06 13.81 -5.14
N VAL A 67 -27.00 13.34 -4.42
CA VAL A 67 -27.10 12.13 -3.58
C VAL A 67 -27.45 12.47 -2.13
N ALA A 68 -28.15 11.53 -1.47
CA ALA A 68 -28.42 11.65 -0.04
C ALA A 68 -27.11 11.58 0.78
N PRO A 69 -27.04 12.28 1.94
CA PRO A 69 -25.94 12.11 2.88
C PRO A 69 -25.79 10.66 3.34
N MET A 70 -24.57 10.31 3.76
CA MET A 70 -24.29 8.96 4.25
C MET A 70 -25.06 8.64 5.52
N GLU A 71 -25.47 7.38 5.63
CA GLU A 71 -26.04 6.81 6.85
C GLU A 71 -25.02 5.94 7.58
N ARG A 72 -25.22 5.78 8.90
CA ARG A 72 -24.35 4.95 9.74
C ARG A 72 -24.67 3.47 9.55
N VAL A 73 -23.94 2.81 8.69
CA VAL A 73 -24.08 1.37 8.40
C VAL A 73 -22.76 0.66 8.69
N LEU A 74 -22.79 -0.37 9.54
CA LEU A 74 -21.64 -1.19 9.86
C LEU A 74 -21.55 -2.40 8.94
N GLU A 75 -20.36 -2.67 8.42
CA GLU A 75 -19.99 -3.94 7.78
C GLU A 75 -19.23 -4.82 8.79
N GLY A 76 -19.95 -5.76 9.43
CA GLY A 76 -19.43 -6.46 10.58
C GLY A 76 -19.09 -5.46 11.72
N PRO A 77 -17.87 -5.44 12.26
CA PRO A 77 -17.48 -4.50 13.30
C PRO A 77 -17.01 -3.13 12.79
N ARG A 78 -17.06 -2.85 11.48
CA ARG A 78 -16.39 -1.72 10.83
C ARG A 78 -17.38 -0.71 10.26
N LEU A 79 -17.06 0.57 10.44
CA LEU A 79 -17.70 1.71 9.78
C LEU A 79 -16.84 2.23 8.60
N HIS A 80 -15.74 1.55 8.30
CA HIS A 80 -14.65 2.03 7.45
C HIS A 80 -15.11 2.46 6.04
N GLY A 81 -15.95 1.67 5.40
CA GLY A 81 -16.51 2.02 4.08
C GLY A 81 -17.28 3.34 4.11
N VAL A 82 -18.09 3.56 5.17
CA VAL A 82 -18.84 4.81 5.38
C VAL A 82 -17.88 5.97 5.66
N SER A 83 -16.92 5.81 6.57
CA SER A 83 -15.96 6.87 6.93
C SER A 83 -15.14 7.32 5.72
N CYS A 84 -14.64 6.38 4.91
CA CYS A 84 -13.92 6.69 3.67
C CYS A 84 -14.80 7.38 2.64
N GLU A 85 -16.08 7.00 2.51
CA GLU A 85 -16.99 7.66 1.56
C GLU A 85 -17.36 9.07 2.03
N VAL A 86 -17.56 9.30 3.33
CA VAL A 86 -17.76 10.64 3.88
C VAL A 86 -16.55 11.52 3.60
N LEU A 87 -15.34 11.03 3.85
CA LEU A 87 -14.10 11.75 3.54
C LEU A 87 -14.01 12.08 2.04
N ARG A 88 -14.31 11.11 1.16
CA ARG A 88 -14.33 11.34 -0.29
C ARG A 88 -15.28 12.48 -0.65
N ARG A 89 -16.52 12.40 -0.21
CA ARG A 89 -17.55 13.39 -0.53
C ARG A 89 -17.21 14.78 -0.02
N VAL A 90 -16.81 14.86 1.24
CA VAL A 90 -16.44 16.14 1.86
C VAL A 90 -15.24 16.78 1.17
N LEU A 91 -14.18 16.01 0.92
CA LEU A 91 -12.98 16.55 0.29
C LEU A 91 -13.24 17.01 -1.16
N PHE A 92 -13.98 16.23 -1.97
CA PHE A 92 -14.35 16.64 -3.34
C PHE A 92 -15.20 17.92 -3.33
N LEU A 93 -16.23 17.98 -2.51
CA LEU A 93 -17.13 19.13 -2.44
C LEU A 93 -16.43 20.39 -1.88
N SER A 94 -15.59 20.23 -0.86
CA SER A 94 -14.79 21.35 -0.33
C SER A 94 -13.75 21.84 -1.34
N TYR A 95 -13.13 20.94 -2.10
CA TYR A 95 -12.28 21.28 -3.22
C TYR A 95 -13.06 22.06 -4.31
N GLY A 96 -14.25 21.55 -4.67
CA GLY A 96 -15.12 22.23 -5.64
C GLY A 96 -15.46 23.66 -5.18
N TRP A 97 -15.82 23.86 -3.92
CA TRP A 97 -16.05 25.18 -3.33
C TRP A 97 -14.80 26.08 -3.43
N ARG A 98 -13.64 25.59 -2.96
CA ARG A 98 -12.38 26.40 -2.95
C ARG A 98 -11.91 26.78 -4.35
N THR A 99 -12.15 25.96 -5.37
CA THR A 99 -11.67 26.21 -6.73
C THR A 99 -12.64 26.94 -7.63
N THR A 100 -13.96 26.86 -7.35
CA THR A 100 -14.99 27.48 -8.21
C THR A 100 -15.75 28.62 -7.54
N GLY A 101 -15.79 28.68 -6.21
CA GLY A 101 -16.63 29.59 -5.45
C GLY A 101 -18.13 29.27 -5.49
N GLU A 102 -18.54 28.10 -6.02
CA GLU A 102 -19.95 27.72 -6.14
C GLU A 102 -20.51 27.26 -4.79
N GLU A 103 -21.37 28.09 -4.19
CA GLU A 103 -21.98 27.88 -2.87
C GLU A 103 -22.71 26.53 -2.71
N ARG A 104 -23.23 25.96 -3.79
CA ARG A 104 -23.90 24.67 -3.76
C ARG A 104 -22.96 23.52 -3.29
N PHE A 105 -21.67 23.61 -3.60
CA PHE A 105 -20.69 22.66 -3.14
C PHE A 105 -20.39 22.80 -1.65
N ALA A 106 -20.20 24.04 -1.18
CA ALA A 106 -20.05 24.31 0.25
C ALA A 106 -21.27 23.84 1.06
N LYS A 107 -22.47 24.18 0.62
CA LYS A 107 -23.73 23.77 1.25
C LYS A 107 -23.89 22.26 1.31
N ARG A 108 -23.46 21.55 0.26
CA ARG A 108 -23.55 20.08 0.23
C ARG A 108 -22.48 19.41 1.10
N ALA A 109 -21.27 19.95 1.13
CA ALA A 109 -20.20 19.49 2.02
C ALA A 109 -20.57 19.68 3.50
N GLU A 110 -21.06 20.86 3.86
CA GLU A 110 -21.58 21.16 5.20
C GLU A 110 -22.69 20.17 5.61
N LYS A 111 -23.65 19.92 4.72
CA LYS A 111 -24.74 18.97 4.97
C LYS A 111 -24.24 17.55 5.20
N GLU A 112 -23.23 17.08 4.44
CA GLU A 112 -22.61 15.75 4.63
C GLU A 112 -21.90 15.66 5.97
N ALA A 113 -21.11 16.66 6.33
CA ALA A 113 -20.34 16.67 7.57
C ALA A 113 -21.25 16.84 8.79
N LEU A 114 -22.28 17.69 8.75
CA LEU A 114 -23.28 17.82 9.84
C LEU A 114 -24.07 16.53 10.05
N GLN A 115 -24.34 15.76 8.99
CA GLN A 115 -25.01 14.47 9.12
C GLN A 115 -24.24 13.53 10.05
N VAL A 116 -22.93 13.42 9.90
CA VAL A 116 -22.11 12.53 10.74
C VAL A 116 -21.84 13.11 12.13
N CYS A 117 -21.87 14.42 12.27
CA CYS A 117 -21.77 15.09 13.56
C CYS A 117 -23.04 14.89 14.41
N ARG A 118 -24.22 15.07 13.82
CA ARG A 118 -25.52 15.06 14.50
C ARG A 118 -26.09 13.66 14.68
N ASN A 119 -26.08 12.87 13.60
CA ASN A 119 -26.89 11.65 13.52
C ASN A 119 -26.09 10.35 13.74
N PHE A 120 -24.77 10.40 13.76
CA PHE A 120 -23.97 9.24 14.13
C PHE A 120 -23.73 9.30 15.65
N VAL A 121 -24.14 8.25 16.36
CA VAL A 121 -23.96 8.14 17.83
C VAL A 121 -22.48 8.23 18.21
N ASP A 122 -21.61 7.61 17.41
CA ASP A 122 -20.16 7.65 17.47
C ASP A 122 -19.57 7.40 16.09
N TRP A 123 -18.24 7.58 15.95
CA TRP A 123 -17.48 7.25 14.74
C TRP A 123 -16.80 5.88 14.84
N ASN A 124 -17.37 4.95 15.60
CA ASN A 124 -16.92 3.58 15.81
C ASN A 124 -15.54 3.44 16.47
N PRO A 125 -15.33 3.93 17.70
CA PRO A 125 -14.01 3.87 18.35
C PRO A 125 -13.51 2.45 18.63
N LYS A 126 -14.35 1.41 18.45
CA LYS A 126 -13.92 0.01 18.50
C LYS A 126 -13.03 -0.40 17.33
N HIS A 127 -13.11 0.32 16.20
CA HIS A 127 -12.23 0.15 15.04
C HIS A 127 -11.67 1.53 14.63
N PHE A 128 -10.57 1.94 15.26
CA PHE A 128 -10.14 3.33 15.29
C PHE A 128 -9.71 3.92 13.94
N LEU A 129 -9.45 3.11 12.92
CA LEU A 129 -9.27 3.58 11.55
C LEU A 129 -10.51 4.34 11.05
N ASP A 130 -11.70 3.92 11.47
CA ASP A 130 -12.97 4.57 11.12
C ASP A 130 -13.05 5.98 11.70
N VAL A 131 -12.61 6.13 12.96
CA VAL A 131 -12.54 7.42 13.67
C VAL A 131 -11.54 8.35 12.99
N ALA A 132 -10.37 7.84 12.62
CA ALA A 132 -9.32 8.64 11.98
C ALA A 132 -9.78 9.21 10.63
N GLU A 133 -10.37 8.37 9.76
CA GLU A 133 -10.94 8.80 8.48
C GLU A 133 -12.04 9.85 8.66
N MET A 134 -12.97 9.62 9.60
CA MET A 134 -14.06 10.54 9.87
C MET A 134 -13.57 11.87 10.46
N THR A 135 -12.55 11.81 11.31
CA THR A 135 -11.92 13.01 11.88
C THR A 135 -11.33 13.90 10.79
N VAL A 136 -10.62 13.30 9.82
CA VAL A 136 -10.09 14.04 8.65
C VAL A 136 -11.22 14.67 7.84
N ALA A 137 -12.31 13.92 7.59
CA ALA A 137 -13.43 14.42 6.82
C ALA A 137 -14.06 15.68 7.45
N VAL A 138 -14.36 15.62 8.76
CA VAL A 138 -14.98 16.76 9.46
C VAL A 138 -13.98 17.90 9.65
N ALA A 139 -12.70 17.62 9.88
CA ALA A 139 -11.65 18.62 9.94
C ALA A 139 -11.51 19.41 8.63
N ILE A 140 -11.54 18.73 7.48
CA ILE A 140 -11.52 19.39 6.16
C ILE A 140 -12.77 20.23 5.94
N ALA A 141 -13.96 19.73 6.30
CA ALA A 141 -15.18 20.52 6.21
C ALA A 141 -15.09 21.80 7.05
N TYR A 142 -14.64 21.67 8.30
CA TYR A 142 -14.47 22.81 9.20
C TYR A 142 -13.47 23.83 8.66
N ASP A 143 -12.31 23.37 8.19
CA ASP A 143 -11.20 24.21 7.79
C ASP A 143 -11.42 24.86 6.40
N TRP A 144 -11.81 24.06 5.40
CA TRP A 144 -11.93 24.57 4.01
C TRP A 144 -13.21 25.32 3.72
N LEU A 145 -14.24 25.16 4.58
CA LEU A 145 -15.50 25.89 4.48
C LEU A 145 -15.60 27.01 5.51
N TYR A 146 -14.56 27.31 6.29
CA TYR A 146 -14.63 28.15 7.49
C TYR A 146 -15.35 29.47 7.26
N ASP A 147 -15.05 30.19 6.17
CA ASP A 147 -15.67 31.47 5.82
C ASP A 147 -17.12 31.35 5.37
N TRP A 148 -17.53 30.18 4.90
CA TRP A 148 -18.91 29.85 4.55
C TRP A 148 -19.77 29.50 5.76
N LEU A 149 -19.17 28.82 6.76
CA LEU A 149 -19.91 28.23 7.88
C LEU A 149 -20.52 29.27 8.81
N SER A 150 -21.76 29.02 9.27
CA SER A 150 -22.33 29.74 10.40
C SER A 150 -21.58 29.42 11.70
N GLU A 151 -21.63 30.32 12.70
CA GLU A 151 -21.03 30.07 14.01
C GLU A 151 -21.64 28.82 14.67
N GLY A 152 -22.92 28.52 14.42
CA GLY A 152 -23.56 27.29 14.88
C GLY A 152 -22.94 26.04 14.27
N SER A 153 -22.72 26.01 12.96
CA SER A 153 -22.08 24.88 12.26
C SER A 153 -20.61 24.71 12.69
N LYS A 154 -19.88 25.82 12.87
CA LYS A 154 -18.50 25.80 13.39
C LYS A 154 -18.46 25.15 14.77
N ALA A 155 -19.33 25.57 15.69
CA ALA A 155 -19.38 25.00 17.03
C ALA A 155 -19.70 23.50 17.02
N GLU A 156 -20.62 23.04 16.16
CA GLU A 156 -20.96 21.61 16.01
C GLU A 156 -19.79 20.78 15.46
N PHE A 157 -19.04 21.31 14.49
CA PHE A 157 -17.86 20.62 13.96
C PHE A 157 -16.76 20.51 15.01
N VAL A 158 -16.44 21.59 15.71
CA VAL A 158 -15.45 21.59 16.80
C VAL A 158 -15.85 20.57 17.87
N GLU A 159 -17.11 20.59 18.32
CA GLU A 159 -17.60 19.67 19.34
C GLU A 159 -17.52 18.21 18.87
N ALA A 160 -17.90 17.91 17.62
CA ALA A 160 -17.84 16.55 17.07
C ALA A 160 -16.39 16.05 16.89
N ILE A 161 -15.48 16.89 16.39
CA ILE A 161 -14.05 16.55 16.27
C ILE A 161 -13.51 16.20 17.67
N VAL A 162 -13.81 16.98 18.68
CA VAL A 162 -13.34 16.74 20.05
C VAL A 162 -13.96 15.48 20.62
N THR A 163 -15.28 15.41 20.70
CA THR A 163 -15.97 14.36 21.48
C THR A 163 -16.04 13.00 20.78
N LYS A 164 -16.07 12.97 19.43
CA LYS A 164 -16.15 11.73 18.65
C LYS A 164 -14.80 11.32 18.03
N GLY A 165 -13.88 12.27 17.84
CA GLY A 165 -12.55 12.04 17.27
C GLY A 165 -11.43 11.97 18.32
N LEU A 166 -11.14 13.13 18.97
CA LEU A 166 -9.94 13.30 19.78
C LEU A 166 -10.03 12.62 21.14
N GLU A 167 -11.08 12.89 21.94
CA GLU A 167 -11.24 12.33 23.28
C GLU A 167 -11.27 10.80 23.32
N PRO A 168 -11.99 10.09 22.42
CA PRO A 168 -11.94 8.62 22.39
C PRO A 168 -10.54 8.06 22.21
N SER A 169 -9.64 8.80 21.53
CA SER A 169 -8.26 8.40 21.30
C SER A 169 -7.40 8.41 22.56
N LEU A 170 -7.83 9.12 23.60
CA LEU A 170 -7.16 9.19 24.90
C LEU A 170 -7.61 8.08 25.85
N ASN A 171 -8.63 7.31 25.48
CA ASN A 171 -9.17 6.23 26.28
C ASN A 171 -8.50 4.91 25.93
N ASP A 172 -7.85 4.28 26.91
CA ASP A 172 -7.12 3.01 26.74
C ASP A 172 -8.01 1.85 26.27
N LYS A 173 -9.31 1.94 26.42
CA LYS A 173 -10.25 0.97 25.84
C LYS A 173 -10.23 0.97 24.32
N TYR A 174 -9.95 2.10 23.69
CA TYR A 174 -10.08 2.30 22.25
C TYR A 174 -8.75 2.47 21.50
N ASN A 175 -7.70 2.96 22.19
CA ASN A 175 -6.43 3.29 21.57
C ASN A 175 -5.43 2.11 21.45
N GLN A 176 -5.81 0.92 21.95
CA GLN A 176 -4.94 -0.25 22.05
C GLN A 176 -4.17 -0.57 20.76
N ALA A 177 -4.85 -0.48 19.60
CA ALA A 177 -4.26 -0.91 18.33
C ALA A 177 -3.12 0.00 17.85
N PHE A 178 -3.20 1.30 18.12
CA PHE A 178 -2.26 2.28 17.58
C PHE A 178 -1.33 2.92 18.63
N VAL A 179 -1.57 2.64 19.93
CA VAL A 179 -0.70 3.13 21.02
C VAL A 179 0.07 1.97 21.69
N HIS A 180 -0.60 0.84 21.99
CA HIS A 180 -0.03 -0.18 22.88
C HIS A 180 0.37 -1.49 22.19
N LYS A 181 -0.43 -1.97 21.21
CA LYS A 181 -0.19 -3.26 20.56
C LYS A 181 0.87 -3.18 19.44
N LYS A 182 1.35 -4.33 18.98
CA LYS A 182 2.29 -4.42 17.84
C LYS A 182 1.78 -3.73 16.57
N SER A 183 0.46 -3.63 16.38
CA SER A 183 -0.15 -2.91 15.25
C SER A 183 0.17 -1.42 15.20
N ARG A 184 0.66 -0.80 16.30
CA ARG A 184 1.18 0.57 16.29
C ARG A 184 2.36 0.78 15.31
N TYR A 185 3.05 -0.30 14.94
CA TYR A 185 4.16 -0.27 13.99
C TYR A 185 3.72 -0.50 12.53
N SER A 186 2.43 -0.60 12.26
CA SER A 186 1.84 -0.78 10.93
C SER A 186 1.05 0.45 10.47
N ASN A 187 0.29 0.32 9.38
CA ASN A 187 -0.63 1.35 8.92
C ASN A 187 -1.59 1.88 10.01
N TRP A 188 -1.90 1.12 11.05
CA TRP A 188 -2.72 1.59 12.18
C TRP A 188 -2.10 2.79 12.89
N GLY A 189 -0.78 2.74 13.16
CA GLY A 189 -0.06 3.87 13.73
C GLY A 189 -0.08 5.08 12.80
N GLN A 190 0.17 4.86 11.50
CA GLN A 190 0.19 5.92 10.49
C GLN A 190 -1.16 6.62 10.36
N VAL A 191 -2.22 5.85 10.13
CA VAL A 191 -3.57 6.36 9.88
C VAL A 191 -4.17 7.04 11.11
N CYS A 192 -4.08 6.38 12.28
CA CYS A 192 -4.70 6.94 13.48
C CYS A 192 -3.99 8.22 13.95
N HIS A 193 -2.65 8.22 14.02
CA HIS A 193 -1.93 9.43 14.46
C HIS A 193 -2.00 10.55 13.42
N GLY A 194 -1.89 10.22 12.12
CA GLY A 194 -2.05 11.21 11.05
C GLY A 194 -3.42 11.86 11.04
N GLY A 195 -4.49 11.04 11.07
CA GLY A 195 -5.85 11.57 11.05
C GLY A 195 -6.23 12.38 12.29
N LEU A 196 -5.79 11.92 13.48
CA LEU A 196 -6.04 12.66 14.73
C LEU A 196 -5.29 13.99 14.80
N ALA A 197 -4.05 14.04 14.30
CA ALA A 197 -3.28 15.29 14.24
C ALA A 197 -3.97 16.34 13.35
N ILE A 198 -4.54 15.93 12.22
CA ILE A 198 -5.30 16.82 11.32
C ILE A 198 -6.53 17.38 12.05
N GLY A 199 -7.28 16.53 12.77
CA GLY A 199 -8.39 16.99 13.58
C GLY A 199 -7.96 17.95 14.69
N ALA A 200 -6.82 17.69 15.34
CA ALA A 200 -6.27 18.56 16.37
C ALA A 200 -5.82 19.91 15.81
N ILE A 201 -5.14 19.93 14.66
CA ILE A 201 -4.76 21.16 13.95
C ILE A 201 -6.01 21.98 13.59
N ALA A 202 -7.07 21.32 13.10
CA ALA A 202 -8.31 21.99 12.72
C ALA A 202 -8.91 22.81 13.88
N VAL A 203 -8.89 22.26 15.11
CA VAL A 203 -9.51 22.88 16.30
C VAL A 203 -8.52 23.49 17.28
N HIS A 204 -7.27 23.70 16.84
CA HIS A 204 -6.18 24.11 17.74
C HIS A 204 -6.46 25.42 18.48
N THR A 205 -7.04 26.41 17.80
CA THR A 205 -7.41 27.72 18.38
C THR A 205 -8.60 27.62 19.35
N GLU A 206 -9.58 26.76 19.06
CA GLU A 206 -10.81 26.63 19.84
C GLU A 206 -10.64 25.70 21.05
N ARG A 207 -9.73 24.72 20.95
CA ARG A 207 -9.49 23.67 21.96
C ARG A 207 -7.98 23.36 22.11
N PRO A 208 -7.15 24.37 22.48
CA PRO A 208 -5.68 24.23 22.46
C PRO A 208 -5.17 23.09 23.34
N GLU A 209 -5.71 22.91 24.55
CA GLU A 209 -5.23 21.90 25.49
C GLU A 209 -5.30 20.46 24.95
N ILE A 210 -6.45 20.07 24.39
CA ILE A 210 -6.58 18.73 23.80
C ILE A 210 -5.82 18.62 22.48
N ALA A 211 -5.81 19.69 21.67
CA ALA A 211 -5.12 19.71 20.39
C ALA A 211 -3.61 19.51 20.57
N GLU A 212 -2.96 20.27 21.42
CA GLU A 212 -1.53 20.13 21.72
C GLU A 212 -1.17 18.74 22.23
N ARG A 213 -1.98 18.20 23.14
CA ARG A 213 -1.80 16.84 23.67
C ARG A 213 -1.86 15.78 22.56
N ILE A 214 -2.79 15.91 21.60
CA ILE A 214 -2.92 14.97 20.47
C ILE A 214 -1.78 15.16 19.47
N ILE A 215 -1.41 16.40 19.15
CA ILE A 215 -0.30 16.70 18.23
C ILE A 215 1.01 16.13 18.80
N ALA A 216 1.36 16.44 20.05
CA ALA A 216 2.57 15.95 20.68
C ALA A 216 2.66 14.41 20.68
N ARG A 217 1.53 13.73 21.02
CA ARG A 217 1.48 12.28 20.94
C ARG A 217 1.65 11.77 19.51
N SER A 218 1.03 12.42 18.53
CA SER A 218 1.12 12.00 17.13
C SER A 218 2.53 12.17 16.58
N GLU A 219 3.23 13.25 16.94
CA GLU A 219 4.63 13.50 16.59
C GLU A 219 5.57 12.40 17.11
N GLU A 220 5.34 11.93 18.32
CA GLU A 220 6.12 10.85 18.91
C GLU A 220 5.82 9.50 18.25
N TYR A 221 4.54 9.15 18.15
CA TYR A 221 4.12 7.79 17.82
C TYR A 221 4.13 7.49 16.32
N ILE A 222 3.96 8.48 15.44
CA ILE A 222 4.00 8.27 13.98
C ILE A 222 5.41 7.87 13.50
N LYS A 223 6.45 8.24 14.25
CA LYS A 223 7.84 7.82 14.00
C LYS A 223 8.03 6.30 14.15
N LEU A 224 7.20 5.64 14.95
CA LEU A 224 7.31 4.19 15.19
C LEU A 224 7.02 3.36 13.92
N PRO A 225 5.84 3.50 13.26
CA PRO A 225 5.59 2.81 12.01
C PRO A 225 6.49 3.30 10.87
N MET A 226 6.84 4.59 10.81
CA MET A 226 7.74 5.11 9.79
C MET A 226 9.14 4.48 9.91
N GLY A 227 9.70 4.42 11.13
CA GLY A 227 11.01 3.82 11.38
C GLY A 227 11.07 2.30 11.15
N LYS A 228 9.91 1.63 11.04
CA LYS A 228 9.84 0.20 10.73
C LYS A 228 9.52 -0.07 9.26
N ALA A 229 8.62 0.71 8.65
CA ALA A 229 8.05 0.39 7.35
C ALA A 229 8.95 0.79 6.16
N TYR A 230 9.78 1.83 6.30
CA TYR A 230 10.54 2.37 5.17
C TYR A 230 12.03 1.99 5.13
N PRO A 231 12.75 1.82 6.27
CA PRO A 231 14.16 1.49 6.21
C PRO A 231 14.46 0.15 5.51
N PRO A 232 15.62 0.04 4.82
CA PRO A 232 16.57 1.14 4.59
C PRO A 232 16.26 1.98 3.34
N GLU A 233 15.51 1.46 2.35
CA GLU A 233 15.42 2.00 1.00
C GLU A 233 13.96 2.18 0.50
N GLY A 234 12.99 2.21 1.41
CA GLY A 234 11.59 2.47 1.09
C GLY A 234 10.76 1.27 0.65
N CYS A 235 11.29 0.06 0.76
CA CYS A 235 10.56 -1.16 0.42
C CYS A 235 9.51 -1.49 1.51
N TYR A 236 8.25 -1.14 1.25
CA TYR A 236 7.19 -1.27 2.23
C TYR A 236 6.79 -2.75 2.45
N PRO A 237 6.83 -3.27 3.69
CA PRO A 237 6.74 -4.71 3.95
C PRO A 237 5.37 -5.33 3.67
N GLU A 238 4.31 -4.53 3.71
CA GLU A 238 2.93 -4.99 3.53
C GLU A 238 2.45 -4.88 2.07
N GLY A 239 3.31 -4.43 1.14
CA GLY A 239 3.03 -4.29 -0.29
C GLY A 239 2.37 -2.97 -0.68
N PHE A 240 2.05 -2.84 -2.00
CA PHE A 240 1.60 -1.59 -2.61
C PHE A 240 0.35 -0.98 -1.96
N GLY A 241 -0.69 -1.78 -1.72
CA GLY A 241 -1.97 -1.26 -1.22
C GLY A 241 -1.87 -0.69 0.20
N TYR A 242 -1.05 -1.30 1.05
CA TYR A 242 -0.80 -0.81 2.40
C TYR A 242 0.23 0.33 2.43
N TRP A 243 1.21 0.32 1.50
CA TRP A 243 2.03 1.49 1.25
C TRP A 243 1.14 2.70 0.90
N ALA A 244 0.26 2.55 -0.08
CA ALA A 244 -0.66 3.60 -0.48
C ALA A 244 -1.51 4.10 0.69
N PHE A 245 -2.07 3.19 1.50
CA PHE A 245 -2.92 3.55 2.63
C PHE A 245 -2.15 4.23 3.76
N GLY A 246 -1.07 3.61 4.26
CA GLY A 246 -0.31 4.13 5.40
C GLY A 246 0.52 5.37 5.04
N THR A 247 1.19 5.35 3.89
CA THR A 247 2.06 6.44 3.44
C THR A 247 1.27 7.73 3.16
N GLN A 248 0.07 7.62 2.61
CA GLN A 248 -0.79 8.79 2.42
C GLN A 248 -1.07 9.48 3.75
N TYR A 249 -1.32 8.75 4.84
CA TYR A 249 -1.56 9.37 6.15
C TYR A 249 -0.31 9.97 6.79
N ASN A 250 0.89 9.42 6.54
CA ASN A 250 2.13 10.10 6.91
C ASN A 250 2.29 11.42 6.15
N ILE A 251 2.00 11.42 4.85
CA ILE A 251 2.05 12.63 4.02
C ILE A 251 1.00 13.64 4.46
N LEU A 252 -0.23 13.23 4.73
CA LEU A 252 -1.27 14.10 5.27
C LEU A 252 -0.83 14.75 6.59
N PHE A 253 -0.25 13.97 7.49
CA PHE A 253 0.32 14.48 8.74
C PHE A 253 1.40 15.53 8.48
N ILE A 254 2.40 15.19 7.67
CA ILE A 254 3.54 16.08 7.37
C ILE A 254 3.03 17.36 6.69
N ALA A 255 2.17 17.24 5.68
CA ALA A 255 1.64 18.38 4.95
C ALA A 255 0.78 19.32 5.83
N ALA A 256 -0.06 18.75 6.72
CA ALA A 256 -0.86 19.53 7.66
C ALA A 256 0.03 20.24 8.70
N MET A 257 1.01 19.53 9.26
CA MET A 257 1.99 20.13 10.18
C MET A 257 2.82 21.23 9.52
N GLU A 258 3.26 21.00 8.28
CA GLU A 258 4.04 21.98 7.52
C GLU A 258 3.22 23.24 7.17
N SER A 259 1.97 23.05 6.74
CA SER A 259 1.10 24.19 6.40
C SER A 259 0.73 25.03 7.62
N TYR A 260 0.65 24.44 8.81
CA TYR A 260 0.25 25.14 10.03
C TYR A 260 1.44 25.65 10.87
N PHE A 261 2.48 24.84 11.06
CA PHE A 261 3.63 25.17 11.92
C PHE A 261 4.89 25.60 11.14
N GLY A 262 4.92 25.41 9.82
CA GLY A 262 6.09 25.70 8.98
C GLY A 262 6.96 24.47 8.71
N SER A 263 7.86 24.59 7.73
CA SER A 263 8.68 23.47 7.20
C SER A 263 9.67 22.92 8.24
N GLU A 264 10.23 23.75 9.10
CA GLU A 264 11.22 23.31 10.12
C GLU A 264 10.66 22.22 11.03
N ARG A 265 9.34 22.24 11.31
CA ARG A 265 8.68 21.26 12.19
C ARG A 265 8.64 19.85 11.61
N VAL A 266 8.80 19.69 10.30
CA VAL A 266 8.59 18.42 9.60
C VAL A 266 9.81 17.82 8.92
N GLU A 267 10.94 18.51 8.91
CA GLU A 267 12.18 18.06 8.25
C GLU A 267 12.66 16.69 8.75
N ASP A 268 12.56 16.43 10.06
CA ASP A 268 12.93 15.14 10.66
C ASP A 268 12.11 13.96 10.08
N TYR A 269 10.83 14.19 9.75
CA TYR A 269 9.98 13.15 9.16
C TYR A 269 10.33 12.92 7.70
N LYS A 270 10.59 13.98 6.93
CA LYS A 270 11.04 13.89 5.54
C LYS A 270 12.39 13.20 5.44
N ALA A 271 13.29 13.43 6.41
CA ALA A 271 14.61 12.82 6.49
C ALA A 271 14.63 11.39 7.04
N MET A 272 13.49 10.82 7.44
CA MET A 272 13.46 9.43 7.93
C MET A 272 13.92 8.44 6.86
N PRO A 273 14.84 7.49 7.22
CA PRO A 273 15.44 6.57 6.24
C PRO A 273 14.39 5.82 5.42
N GLY A 274 14.52 5.87 4.11
CA GLY A 274 13.66 5.16 3.16
C GLY A 274 12.28 5.80 2.92
N PHE A 275 11.87 6.82 3.67
CA PHE A 275 10.52 7.38 3.52
C PHE A 275 10.30 8.00 2.15
N VAL A 276 11.17 8.92 1.74
CA VAL A 276 11.06 9.59 0.43
C VAL A 276 11.39 8.61 -0.71
N GLU A 277 12.33 7.68 -0.49
CA GLU A 277 12.67 6.61 -1.42
C GLU A 277 11.49 5.68 -1.71
N SER A 278 10.52 5.57 -0.81
CA SER A 278 9.33 4.73 -0.99
C SER A 278 8.43 5.17 -2.16
N GLY A 279 8.55 6.40 -2.63
CA GLY A 279 7.95 6.83 -3.89
C GLY A 279 8.44 6.01 -5.08
N THR A 280 9.74 5.72 -5.15
CA THR A 280 10.32 4.85 -6.19
C THR A 280 9.81 3.41 -6.05
N PHE A 281 9.75 2.86 -4.83
CA PHE A 281 9.19 1.54 -4.58
C PHE A 281 7.79 1.39 -5.19
N SER A 282 6.90 2.35 -4.95
CA SER A 282 5.53 2.29 -5.46
C SER A 282 5.48 2.18 -6.98
N GLN A 283 6.27 2.98 -7.69
CA GLN A 283 6.35 2.94 -9.14
C GLN A 283 6.90 1.61 -9.66
N GLN A 284 7.90 1.04 -8.98
CA GLN A 284 8.48 -0.24 -9.38
C GLN A 284 7.50 -1.42 -9.29
N LEU A 285 6.53 -1.35 -8.40
CA LEU A 285 5.50 -2.38 -8.29
C LEU A 285 4.39 -2.28 -9.34
N ILE A 286 4.34 -1.20 -10.13
CA ILE A 286 3.36 -1.07 -11.22
C ILE A 286 3.87 -1.81 -12.44
N THR A 287 3.06 -2.75 -12.94
CA THR A 287 3.41 -3.62 -14.07
C THR A 287 3.06 -2.99 -15.42
N PRO A 288 3.59 -3.49 -16.55
CA PRO A 288 3.24 -3.04 -17.90
C PRO A 288 1.74 -3.09 -18.22
N MET A 289 1.00 -4.02 -17.64
CA MET A 289 -0.46 -4.14 -17.79
C MET A 289 -1.23 -3.19 -16.86
N LEU A 290 -0.59 -2.22 -16.22
CA LEU A 290 -1.18 -1.31 -15.25
C LEU A 290 -1.90 -2.07 -14.13
N LYS A 291 -1.19 -3.01 -13.54
CA LYS A 291 -1.55 -3.78 -12.35
C LYS A 291 -0.46 -3.61 -11.31
N THR A 292 -0.63 -4.17 -10.12
CA THR A 292 0.45 -4.23 -9.14
C THR A 292 1.07 -5.61 -9.07
N PHE A 293 2.38 -5.68 -8.84
CA PHE A 293 2.99 -6.87 -8.28
C PHE A 293 2.42 -7.06 -6.88
N GLY A 294 1.38 -7.91 -6.79
CA GLY A 294 0.72 -8.23 -5.53
C GLY A 294 1.56 -9.21 -4.73
N TYR A 295 1.74 -8.92 -3.46
CA TYR A 295 2.21 -9.83 -2.42
C TYR A 295 1.57 -9.41 -1.09
N SER A 296 1.58 -10.26 -0.09
CA SER A 296 0.80 -10.02 1.13
C SER A 296 -0.70 -9.82 0.83
N ASP A 297 -1.47 -9.17 1.68
CA ASP A 297 -2.91 -8.95 1.47
C ASP A 297 -3.22 -7.92 0.34
N ASN A 298 -2.42 -7.86 -0.71
CA ASN A 298 -2.65 -6.96 -1.82
C ASN A 298 -3.29 -7.64 -3.02
N SER A 299 -4.25 -6.95 -3.62
CA SER A 299 -4.78 -7.33 -4.92
C SER A 299 -3.91 -6.77 -6.05
N THR A 300 -4.15 -7.25 -7.28
CA THR A 300 -3.50 -6.68 -8.47
C THR A 300 -4.12 -5.37 -8.94
N ARG A 301 -5.14 -4.84 -8.22
CA ARG A 301 -5.78 -3.57 -8.55
C ARG A 301 -4.86 -2.41 -8.23
N ILE A 302 -4.94 -1.38 -9.06
CA ILE A 302 -4.16 -0.15 -8.90
C ILE A 302 -5.07 1.07 -8.95
N TYR A 303 -4.59 2.15 -8.34
CA TYR A 303 -5.25 3.44 -8.30
C TYR A 303 -4.23 4.54 -8.57
N LEU A 304 -4.71 5.74 -8.90
CA LEU A 304 -3.86 6.93 -8.88
C LEU A 304 -3.53 7.28 -7.43
N GLU A 305 -2.28 7.69 -7.21
CA GLU A 305 -1.74 7.91 -5.86
C GLU A 305 -1.26 9.35 -5.69
N PRO A 306 -2.04 10.22 -5.03
CA PRO A 306 -1.65 11.60 -4.74
C PRO A 306 -0.29 11.70 -4.03
N ALA A 307 0.05 10.71 -3.23
CA ALA A 307 1.34 10.61 -2.55
C ALA A 307 2.54 10.77 -3.50
N THR A 308 2.44 10.27 -4.74
CA THR A 308 3.51 10.38 -5.74
C THR A 308 3.78 11.84 -6.10
N MET A 309 2.76 12.68 -6.18
CA MET A 309 2.92 14.12 -6.46
C MET A 309 3.62 14.81 -5.29
N TRP A 310 3.23 14.51 -4.06
CA TRP A 310 3.89 15.04 -2.87
C TRP A 310 5.37 14.64 -2.79
N PHE A 311 5.72 13.37 -3.06
CA PHE A 311 7.12 12.94 -3.11
C PHE A 311 7.91 13.71 -4.18
N ASN A 312 7.29 14.03 -5.32
CA ASN A 312 7.95 14.83 -6.34
C ASN A 312 8.18 16.30 -5.90
N LEU A 313 7.30 16.85 -5.05
CA LEU A 313 7.56 18.19 -4.46
C LEU A 313 8.77 18.16 -3.53
N VAL A 314 8.93 17.10 -2.73
CA VAL A 314 10.06 16.96 -1.80
C VAL A 314 11.37 16.64 -2.54
N ARG A 315 11.31 15.80 -3.56
CA ARG A 315 12.47 15.39 -4.39
C ARG A 315 12.06 15.34 -5.86
N PRO A 316 12.20 16.46 -6.60
CA PRO A 316 11.80 16.54 -8.00
C PRO A 316 12.54 15.50 -8.87
N ASP A 317 11.77 14.63 -9.54
CA ASP A 317 12.25 13.62 -10.48
C ASP A 317 11.12 13.25 -11.46
N ALA A 318 11.27 13.64 -12.72
CA ALA A 318 10.29 13.37 -13.77
C ALA A 318 10.04 11.87 -14.02
N GLN A 319 10.97 11.01 -13.62
CA GLN A 319 10.82 9.56 -13.71
C GLN A 319 9.88 9.02 -12.63
N LEU A 320 9.75 9.69 -11.47
CA LEU A 320 9.00 9.21 -10.31
C LEU A 320 7.50 9.04 -10.61
N TYR A 321 6.93 9.89 -11.44
CA TYR A 321 5.50 9.86 -11.75
C TYR A 321 5.15 9.31 -13.13
N TYR A 322 6.11 8.67 -13.82
CA TYR A 322 5.90 8.09 -15.16
C TYR A 322 4.71 7.10 -15.20
N MET A 323 4.66 6.19 -14.26
CA MET A 323 3.56 5.22 -14.22
C MET A 323 2.24 5.85 -13.79
N GLN A 324 2.25 6.93 -12.99
CA GLN A 324 1.05 7.69 -12.66
C GLN A 324 0.48 8.42 -13.89
N ALA A 325 1.35 8.98 -14.73
CA ALA A 325 0.94 9.60 -15.99
C ALA A 325 0.24 8.58 -16.91
N ARG A 326 0.84 7.38 -17.06
CA ARG A 326 0.23 6.28 -17.85
C ARG A 326 -1.09 5.78 -17.26
N LEU A 327 -1.19 5.70 -15.93
CA LEU A 327 -2.44 5.34 -15.26
C LEU A 327 -3.51 6.41 -15.48
N PHE A 328 -3.14 7.68 -15.43
CA PHE A 328 -4.07 8.77 -15.71
C PHE A 328 -4.60 8.71 -17.15
N GLU A 329 -3.75 8.52 -18.16
CA GLU A 329 -4.16 8.34 -19.55
C GLU A 329 -5.21 7.21 -19.71
N GLU A 330 -5.04 6.09 -19.00
CA GLU A 330 -5.98 4.97 -19.07
C GLU A 330 -7.28 5.25 -18.32
N PHE A 331 -7.17 5.74 -17.08
CA PHE A 331 -8.33 5.93 -16.22
C PHE A 331 -9.17 7.15 -16.61
N ASN A 332 -8.57 8.13 -17.27
CA ASN A 332 -9.28 9.31 -17.75
C ASN A 332 -10.31 8.98 -18.84
N LYS A 333 -10.11 7.90 -19.59
CA LYS A 333 -11.09 7.41 -20.57
C LYS A 333 -12.46 7.10 -19.97
N THR A 334 -12.49 6.69 -18.72
CA THR A 334 -13.72 6.31 -17.99
C THR A 334 -13.99 7.19 -16.77
N LYS A 335 -13.08 8.09 -16.44
CA LYS A 335 -13.10 8.91 -15.20
C LYS A 335 -13.31 8.04 -13.94
N SER A 336 -12.80 6.80 -13.95
CA SER A 336 -13.03 5.82 -12.87
C SER A 336 -12.36 6.23 -11.55
N TYR A 337 -11.38 7.11 -11.59
CA TYR A 337 -10.64 7.58 -10.42
C TYR A 337 -11.44 8.51 -9.50
N VAL A 338 -12.60 9.02 -9.89
CA VAL A 338 -13.43 9.88 -9.02
C VAL A 338 -14.48 9.09 -8.22
N LYS A 339 -14.82 7.85 -8.62
CA LYS A 339 -16.01 7.12 -8.15
C LYS A 339 -15.75 6.07 -7.07
N THR A 340 -14.54 5.92 -6.59
CA THR A 340 -14.19 4.87 -5.62
C THR A 340 -13.64 5.44 -4.31
N ILE A 341 -14.05 4.84 -3.20
CA ILE A 341 -13.52 5.19 -1.86
C ILE A 341 -11.99 4.99 -1.74
N LYS A 342 -11.39 4.18 -2.61
CA LYS A 342 -9.93 4.03 -2.66
C LYS A 342 -9.24 5.31 -3.13
N ASN A 343 -9.95 6.12 -3.92
CA ASN A 343 -9.49 7.40 -4.45
C ASN A 343 -10.05 8.60 -3.68
N ARG A 344 -10.40 8.42 -2.39
CA ARG A 344 -11.03 9.46 -1.57
C ARG A 344 -10.20 10.73 -1.41
N LEU A 345 -8.88 10.63 -1.59
CA LEU A 345 -7.92 11.74 -1.47
C LEU A 345 -7.55 12.36 -2.83
N MET A 346 -8.22 11.99 -3.92
CA MET A 346 -7.87 12.45 -5.28
C MET A 346 -7.76 13.97 -5.46
N PRO A 347 -8.56 14.84 -4.83
CA PRO A 347 -8.36 16.28 -4.95
C PRO A 347 -6.95 16.73 -4.57
N LEU A 348 -6.27 16.01 -3.66
CA LEU A 348 -4.88 16.30 -3.29
C LEU A 348 -3.88 15.99 -4.42
N MET A 349 -4.28 15.21 -5.43
CA MET A 349 -3.48 15.02 -6.64
C MET A 349 -3.23 16.35 -7.36
N LEU A 350 -4.25 17.22 -7.43
CA LEU A 350 -4.14 18.55 -8.01
C LEU A 350 -3.46 19.54 -7.05
N VAL A 351 -3.80 19.46 -5.75
CA VAL A 351 -3.17 20.32 -4.72
C VAL A 351 -1.66 20.16 -4.73
N TRP A 352 -1.16 18.92 -4.78
CA TRP A 352 0.28 18.64 -4.79
C TRP A 352 0.89 18.60 -6.19
N GLY A 353 0.14 18.26 -7.24
CA GLY A 353 0.63 18.17 -8.60
C GLY A 353 0.71 19.53 -9.30
N ALA A 354 -0.38 20.28 -9.32
CA ALA A 354 -0.41 21.62 -9.87
C ALA A 354 0.24 22.65 -8.93
N GLY A 355 0.14 22.44 -7.61
CA GLY A 355 0.82 23.25 -6.59
C GLY A 355 0.30 24.68 -6.48
N PHE A 356 0.95 25.45 -5.58
CA PHE A 356 0.62 26.85 -5.31
C PHE A 356 1.83 27.75 -5.61
N GLY A 357 1.70 28.69 -6.55
CA GLY A 357 2.73 29.70 -6.81
C GLY A 357 3.89 29.22 -7.70
N GLU A 358 5.09 29.80 -7.50
CA GLU A 358 6.28 29.60 -8.35
C GLU A 358 7.07 28.31 -8.06
N GLY A 359 6.57 27.43 -7.19
CA GLY A 359 7.21 26.16 -6.84
C GLY A 359 7.22 25.14 -8.00
N PRO A 360 7.92 24.02 -7.84
CA PRO A 360 7.94 22.97 -8.85
C PRO A 360 6.54 22.38 -9.05
N THR A 361 5.97 22.62 -10.23
CA THR A 361 4.72 22.01 -10.67
C THR A 361 5.02 20.69 -11.39
N VAL A 362 4.18 19.69 -11.20
CA VAL A 362 4.23 18.45 -11.97
C VAL A 362 3.42 18.61 -13.24
N HIS A 363 4.03 18.35 -14.37
CA HIS A 363 3.32 18.23 -15.65
C HIS A 363 3.32 16.75 -16.06
N LEU A 364 2.17 16.08 -16.07
CA LEU A 364 2.10 14.67 -16.41
C LEU A 364 2.63 14.37 -17.83
N ALA A 365 2.51 15.33 -18.75
CA ALA A 365 3.08 15.23 -20.09
C ALA A 365 4.63 15.20 -20.12
N ASN A 366 5.27 15.73 -19.08
CA ASN A 366 6.73 15.75 -18.94
C ASN A 366 7.28 14.51 -18.20
N ALA A 367 6.43 13.53 -17.91
CA ALA A 367 6.85 12.29 -17.27
C ALA A 367 7.90 11.57 -18.11
N GLU A 368 9.04 11.31 -17.53
CA GLU A 368 10.15 10.63 -18.20
C GLU A 368 10.15 9.13 -17.90
N LYS A 369 10.35 8.33 -18.95
CA LYS A 369 10.48 6.89 -18.78
C LYS A 369 11.71 6.58 -17.90
N PRO A 370 11.56 5.78 -16.82
CA PRO A 370 12.67 5.43 -15.96
C PRO A 370 13.80 4.73 -16.75
N THR A 371 15.01 5.12 -16.45
CA THR A 371 16.22 4.58 -17.11
C THR A 371 16.64 3.22 -16.56
N LYS A 372 16.30 2.92 -15.29
CA LYS A 372 16.64 1.67 -14.63
C LYS A 372 15.56 0.61 -14.86
N ASN A 373 15.99 -0.56 -15.29
CA ASN A 373 15.16 -1.74 -15.49
C ASN A 373 15.29 -2.78 -14.35
N PHE A 374 16.07 -2.46 -13.34
CA PHE A 374 16.28 -3.27 -12.14
C PHE A 374 15.99 -2.46 -10.89
N TYR A 375 15.30 -3.07 -9.94
CA TYR A 375 15.07 -2.52 -8.62
C TYR A 375 15.23 -3.63 -7.57
N LEU A 376 16.02 -3.37 -6.55
CA LEU A 376 16.15 -4.21 -5.36
C LEU A 376 15.75 -3.40 -4.15
N GLY A 377 14.57 -3.68 -3.62
CA GLY A 377 14.10 -3.09 -2.36
C GLY A 377 14.47 -3.99 -1.19
N LYS A 378 15.34 -3.48 -0.32
CA LYS A 378 15.70 -4.13 0.94
C LYS A 378 14.74 -3.73 2.05
N GLY A 379 14.51 -4.62 3.00
CA GLY A 379 13.61 -4.40 4.14
C GLY A 379 13.18 -5.73 4.76
N GLU A 380 12.20 -5.68 5.65
CA GLU A 380 11.64 -6.91 6.28
C GLU A 380 11.01 -7.86 5.25
N ASN A 381 10.37 -7.32 4.22
CA ASN A 381 9.89 -8.02 3.03
C ASN A 381 10.58 -7.42 1.81
N SER A 382 11.70 -7.99 1.44
CA SER A 382 12.47 -7.56 0.28
C SER A 382 11.81 -7.98 -1.03
N VAL A 383 11.86 -7.10 -2.03
CA VAL A 383 11.41 -7.41 -3.39
C VAL A 383 12.49 -7.06 -4.42
N CYS A 384 12.59 -7.86 -5.46
CA CYS A 384 13.41 -7.55 -6.63
C CYS A 384 12.49 -7.43 -7.85
N VAL A 385 12.68 -6.39 -8.65
CA VAL A 385 11.96 -6.20 -9.91
C VAL A 385 12.97 -6.10 -11.05
N MET A 386 12.76 -6.88 -12.08
CA MET A 386 13.54 -6.89 -13.31
C MET A 386 12.61 -6.65 -14.51
N ARG A 387 13.04 -5.83 -15.47
CA ARG A 387 12.24 -5.47 -16.65
C ARG A 387 13.08 -5.52 -17.92
N THR A 388 12.44 -5.76 -19.07
CA THR A 388 13.08 -5.46 -20.37
C THR A 388 12.85 -4.02 -20.80
N GLY A 389 11.89 -3.35 -20.18
CA GLY A 389 11.50 -1.98 -20.39
C GLY A 389 10.21 -1.63 -19.64
N TRP A 390 9.55 -0.54 -20.04
CA TRP A 390 8.43 0.06 -19.31
C TRP A 390 7.13 0.12 -20.13
N THR A 391 7.07 -0.52 -21.27
CA THR A 391 5.91 -0.58 -22.15
C THR A 391 5.14 -1.89 -21.98
N LYS A 392 3.91 -1.97 -22.51
CA LYS A 392 3.07 -3.18 -22.43
C LYS A 392 3.65 -4.41 -23.15
N GLU A 393 4.60 -4.21 -24.05
CA GLU A 393 5.30 -5.27 -24.79
C GLU A 393 6.47 -5.86 -24.02
N ASP A 394 6.88 -5.19 -22.94
CA ASP A 394 8.04 -5.57 -22.15
C ASP A 394 7.71 -6.67 -21.14
N ILE A 395 8.74 -7.37 -20.70
CA ILE A 395 8.65 -8.35 -19.63
C ILE A 395 8.80 -7.63 -18.28
N TYR A 396 7.94 -7.98 -17.36
CA TYR A 396 8.03 -7.64 -15.96
C TYR A 396 8.20 -8.92 -15.13
N LEU A 397 9.22 -8.96 -14.31
CA LEU A 397 9.54 -10.06 -13.42
C LEU A 397 9.75 -9.51 -12.01
N GLY A 398 8.83 -9.84 -11.08
CA GLY A 398 8.96 -9.53 -9.66
C GLY A 398 9.34 -10.78 -8.88
N VAL A 399 10.16 -10.66 -7.84
CA VAL A 399 10.54 -11.74 -6.92
C VAL A 399 10.44 -11.24 -5.49
N LYS A 400 9.89 -12.06 -4.58
CA LYS A 400 9.74 -11.73 -3.17
C LYS A 400 10.64 -12.59 -2.29
N SER A 401 11.28 -11.94 -1.33
CA SER A 401 11.94 -12.55 -0.18
C SER A 401 11.40 -11.93 1.12
N GLY A 402 12.02 -12.18 2.28
CA GLY A 402 11.60 -11.63 3.56
C GLY A 402 11.05 -12.68 4.53
N ARG A 403 9.95 -12.37 5.23
CA ARG A 403 9.36 -13.26 6.25
C ARG A 403 7.83 -13.30 6.14
N PRO A 404 7.21 -14.46 6.47
CA PRO A 404 5.75 -14.61 6.37
C PRO A 404 4.95 -13.89 7.45
N ASP A 405 5.48 -13.69 8.66
CA ASP A 405 4.75 -13.20 9.85
C ASP A 405 4.65 -11.66 9.95
N ASN A 406 5.04 -10.93 8.91
CA ASN A 406 4.75 -9.51 8.83
C ASN A 406 3.24 -9.24 8.81
N PHE A 407 2.82 -8.06 9.26
CA PHE A 407 1.43 -7.67 9.13
C PHE A 407 0.95 -7.90 7.69
N HIS A 408 -0.23 -8.52 7.54
CA HIS A 408 -0.81 -8.88 6.24
C HIS A 408 0.08 -9.80 5.38
N GLY A 409 1.15 -10.37 5.93
CA GLY A 409 2.07 -11.26 5.23
C GLY A 409 1.42 -12.57 4.78
N HIS A 410 1.99 -13.19 3.74
CA HIS A 410 1.67 -14.53 3.27
C HIS A 410 2.89 -15.44 3.40
N MET A 411 2.68 -16.75 3.34
CA MET A 411 3.76 -17.73 3.15
C MET A 411 4.16 -17.75 1.67
N ASP A 412 4.71 -16.66 1.19
CA ASP A 412 4.99 -16.39 -0.22
C ASP A 412 6.48 -16.15 -0.51
N ILE A 413 7.35 -16.58 0.41
CA ILE A 413 8.79 -16.41 0.25
C ILE A 413 9.29 -17.22 -0.95
N GLY A 414 10.14 -16.57 -1.78
CA GLY A 414 10.63 -17.13 -3.04
C GLY A 414 9.62 -17.07 -4.18
N SER A 415 8.43 -16.50 -3.99
CA SER A 415 7.46 -16.35 -5.08
C SER A 415 7.95 -15.37 -6.13
N PHE A 416 7.56 -15.64 -7.38
CA PHE A 416 7.83 -14.74 -8.50
C PHE A 416 6.55 -14.39 -9.24
N TYR A 417 6.54 -13.21 -9.84
CA TYR A 417 5.46 -12.65 -10.64
C TYR A 417 5.97 -12.38 -12.05
N LEU A 418 5.27 -12.80 -13.09
CA LEU A 418 5.70 -12.67 -14.48
C LEU A 418 4.57 -12.15 -15.37
N GLU A 419 4.75 -10.96 -15.93
CA GLU A 419 3.96 -10.45 -17.04
C GLU A 419 4.77 -10.41 -18.33
N ALA A 420 4.15 -10.85 -19.42
CA ALA A 420 4.69 -10.73 -20.77
C ALA A 420 3.54 -10.82 -21.78
N ASP A 421 3.64 -10.03 -22.85
CA ASP A 421 2.71 -10.04 -23.99
C ASP A 421 1.24 -9.95 -23.59
N GLY A 422 0.92 -9.11 -22.56
CA GLY A 422 -0.43 -8.86 -22.08
C GLY A 422 -1.05 -10.01 -21.27
N ILE A 423 -0.25 -10.92 -20.75
CA ILE A 423 -0.69 -12.03 -19.88
C ILE A 423 0.13 -12.07 -18.60
N ARG A 424 -0.53 -12.35 -17.48
CA ARG A 424 0.08 -12.68 -16.19
C ARG A 424 0.38 -14.17 -16.16
N TRP A 425 1.56 -14.54 -16.64
CA TRP A 425 2.01 -15.93 -16.68
C TRP A 425 2.34 -16.49 -15.29
N SER A 426 2.76 -15.63 -14.38
CA SER A 426 2.82 -15.91 -12.95
C SER A 426 2.15 -14.76 -12.21
N THR A 427 1.22 -15.07 -11.31
CA THR A 427 0.41 -14.08 -10.59
C THR A 427 0.29 -14.43 -9.11
N ASP A 428 -0.21 -13.48 -8.32
CA ASP A 428 -0.68 -13.67 -6.96
C ASP A 428 -2.20 -13.67 -6.92
N LEU A 429 -2.82 -14.41 -6.00
CA LEU A 429 -4.27 -14.50 -5.84
C LEU A 429 -4.84 -13.35 -4.99
N GLY A 430 -3.97 -12.57 -4.33
CA GLY A 430 -4.35 -11.49 -3.44
C GLY A 430 -4.96 -11.99 -2.13
N SER A 431 -5.90 -11.22 -1.59
CA SER A 431 -6.58 -11.53 -0.32
C SER A 431 -8.09 -11.65 -0.49
N ASP A 432 -8.73 -12.22 0.52
CA ASP A 432 -10.19 -12.32 0.62
C ASP A 432 -10.81 -11.05 1.22
N HIS A 433 -12.12 -10.92 1.07
CA HIS A 433 -12.85 -9.84 1.71
C HIS A 433 -12.94 -10.10 3.22
N TYR A 434 -12.32 -9.24 4.02
CA TYR A 434 -12.20 -9.40 5.47
C TYR A 434 -13.55 -9.51 6.19
N GLY A 435 -14.59 -8.86 5.66
CA GLY A 435 -15.94 -8.93 6.20
C GLY A 435 -16.53 -10.34 6.13
N ASP A 436 -16.31 -11.05 5.04
CA ASP A 436 -16.84 -12.39 4.82
C ASP A 436 -16.05 -13.44 5.64
N ILE A 437 -14.73 -13.29 5.72
CA ILE A 437 -13.89 -14.09 6.61
C ILE A 437 -14.30 -13.89 8.08
N ALA A 438 -14.60 -12.66 8.49
CA ALA A 438 -15.07 -12.36 9.84
C ALA A 438 -16.46 -12.97 10.13
N LYS A 439 -17.40 -12.94 9.17
CA LYS A 439 -18.70 -13.62 9.27
C LYS A 439 -18.53 -15.14 9.43
N ALA A 440 -17.56 -15.72 8.75
CA ALA A 440 -17.19 -17.14 8.88
C ALA A 440 -16.46 -17.45 10.20
N LYS A 441 -16.18 -16.43 11.04
CA LYS A 441 -15.49 -16.55 12.34
C LYS A 441 -14.07 -17.11 12.25
N VAL A 442 -13.39 -16.91 11.12
CA VAL A 442 -11.99 -17.30 10.92
C VAL A 442 -11.05 -16.19 11.42
N SER A 443 -10.14 -16.52 12.32
CA SER A 443 -9.14 -15.59 12.84
C SER A 443 -7.97 -15.49 11.86
N MET A 444 -7.95 -14.45 11.02
CA MET A 444 -6.94 -14.29 9.98
C MET A 444 -5.76 -13.36 10.33
N PHE A 445 -5.82 -12.63 11.45
CA PHE A 445 -4.77 -11.68 11.84
C PHE A 445 -3.79 -12.21 12.89
N LYS A 446 -3.92 -13.48 13.28
CA LYS A 446 -2.94 -14.17 14.12
C LYS A 446 -1.79 -14.66 13.24
N MET A 447 -0.59 -14.08 13.40
CA MET A 447 0.57 -14.37 12.55
C MET A 447 1.49 -15.44 13.17
N THR A 448 0.91 -16.47 13.80
CA THR A 448 1.65 -17.63 14.38
C THR A 448 1.50 -18.85 13.49
N GLN A 449 2.39 -19.85 13.61
CA GLN A 449 2.43 -21.03 12.74
C GLN A 449 1.11 -21.82 12.74
N ASP A 450 0.38 -21.83 13.84
CA ASP A 450 -0.90 -22.51 14.03
C ASP A 450 -2.13 -21.70 13.57
N SER A 451 -1.91 -20.57 12.90
CA SER A 451 -2.99 -19.66 12.51
C SER A 451 -3.96 -20.28 11.50
N PRO A 452 -5.28 -20.08 11.68
CA PRO A 452 -6.27 -20.40 10.66
C PRO A 452 -6.03 -19.71 9.31
N ARG A 453 -5.29 -18.60 9.31
CA ARG A 453 -4.85 -17.89 8.10
C ARG A 453 -4.16 -18.84 7.10
N TRP A 454 -3.30 -19.75 7.60
CA TRP A 454 -2.54 -20.69 6.78
C TRP A 454 -3.26 -22.00 6.57
N ASN A 455 -3.88 -22.50 7.63
CA ASN A 455 -4.41 -23.86 7.67
C ASN A 455 -5.82 -23.97 7.08
N VAL A 456 -6.62 -22.90 7.14
CA VAL A 456 -8.03 -22.89 6.72
C VAL A 456 -8.19 -22.19 5.37
N LEU A 457 -7.55 -21.02 5.19
CA LEU A 457 -7.72 -20.22 3.99
C LEU A 457 -6.75 -20.67 2.88
N THR A 458 -7.18 -20.48 1.63
CA THR A 458 -6.45 -20.97 0.44
C THR A 458 -5.27 -20.08 0.07
N LYS A 459 -5.49 -18.76 0.00
CA LYS A 459 -4.59 -17.82 -0.67
C LYS A 459 -3.33 -17.45 0.10
N TYR A 460 -3.29 -17.75 1.39
CA TYR A 460 -2.31 -17.17 2.32
C TYR A 460 -1.09 -18.05 2.57
N ASN A 461 -1.17 -19.33 2.18
CA ASN A 461 -0.08 -20.28 2.37
C ASN A 461 0.72 -20.55 1.10
N ASN A 462 1.90 -21.15 1.26
CA ASN A 462 2.85 -21.37 0.15
C ASN A 462 2.33 -22.26 -0.98
N PHE A 463 1.27 -23.04 -0.76
CA PHE A 463 0.69 -23.90 -1.81
C PHE A 463 -0.06 -23.12 -2.88
N ALA A 464 -0.43 -21.86 -2.59
CA ALA A 464 -1.14 -20.97 -3.50
C ALA A 464 -0.20 -20.01 -4.27
N HIS A 465 1.08 -19.95 -3.90
CA HIS A 465 2.03 -19.00 -4.48
C HIS A 465 3.00 -19.64 -5.48
N SER A 466 3.57 -18.84 -6.37
CA SER A 466 4.55 -19.27 -7.37
C SER A 466 5.93 -19.50 -6.74
N THR A 467 6.03 -20.50 -5.87
CA THR A 467 7.23 -20.85 -5.11
C THR A 467 7.51 -22.35 -5.14
N THR A 468 8.57 -22.81 -4.47
CA THR A 468 8.87 -24.24 -4.31
C THR A 468 8.78 -24.64 -2.85
N TYR A 469 8.36 -25.89 -2.59
CA TYR A 469 8.15 -26.39 -1.24
C TYR A 469 8.15 -27.90 -1.19
N PRO A 470 8.49 -28.53 -0.04
CA PRO A 470 8.18 -29.92 0.22
C PRO A 470 6.65 -30.10 0.34
N GLU A 471 6.09 -31.12 -0.31
CA GLU A 471 4.63 -31.36 -0.32
C GLU A 471 4.07 -31.49 1.10
N GLY A 472 3.00 -30.72 1.36
CA GLY A 472 2.35 -30.68 2.67
C GLY A 472 3.07 -29.86 3.76
N VAL A 473 4.22 -29.25 3.46
CA VAL A 473 4.99 -28.45 4.42
C VAL A 473 4.72 -26.96 4.23
N TYR A 474 4.24 -26.31 5.31
CA TYR A 474 4.09 -24.85 5.36
C TYR A 474 5.43 -24.17 5.60
N GLN A 475 5.60 -22.97 5.06
CA GLN A 475 6.73 -22.10 5.43
C GLN A 475 6.69 -21.78 6.93
N LYS A 476 7.84 -21.73 7.59
CA LYS A 476 7.96 -21.26 8.97
C LYS A 476 7.69 -19.76 8.99
N VAL A 477 6.76 -19.32 9.84
CA VAL A 477 6.33 -17.90 9.90
C VAL A 477 7.43 -16.97 10.40
N ASP A 478 8.33 -17.44 11.25
CA ASP A 478 9.47 -16.71 11.81
C ASP A 478 10.77 -16.85 11.00
N GLY A 479 10.74 -17.64 9.91
CA GLY A 479 11.87 -17.76 8.99
C GLY A 479 12.13 -16.46 8.26
N GLN A 480 13.35 -15.93 8.32
CA GLN A 480 13.76 -14.70 7.64
C GLN A 480 14.71 -15.02 6.48
N CYS A 481 14.33 -14.62 5.28
CA CYS A 481 15.10 -14.78 4.06
C CYS A 481 15.51 -13.43 3.48
N TYR A 482 16.63 -13.39 2.77
CA TYR A 482 17.15 -12.19 2.13
C TYR A 482 17.58 -12.49 0.70
N PHE A 483 17.71 -11.45 -0.13
CA PHE A 483 18.47 -11.56 -1.38
C PHE A 483 19.96 -11.47 -1.04
N GLU A 484 20.69 -12.55 -1.31
CA GLU A 484 22.12 -12.68 -0.98
C GLU A 484 23.00 -12.28 -2.16
N GLU A 485 22.56 -12.61 -3.38
CA GLU A 485 23.26 -12.27 -4.61
C GLU A 485 22.28 -11.67 -5.61
N TRP A 486 22.74 -10.69 -6.38
CA TRP A 486 21.98 -10.09 -7.48
C TRP A 486 22.89 -9.49 -8.53
N SER A 487 22.34 -9.25 -9.72
CA SER A 487 22.96 -8.47 -10.78
C SER A 487 21.92 -7.57 -11.43
N ASP A 488 22.27 -6.32 -11.63
CA ASP A 488 21.50 -5.32 -12.36
C ASP A 488 22.06 -5.10 -13.78
N GLU A 489 23.03 -5.91 -14.21
CA GLU A 489 23.61 -5.85 -15.55
C GLU A 489 22.54 -6.10 -16.60
N GLN A 490 22.31 -5.10 -17.44
CA GLN A 490 21.30 -5.19 -18.48
C GLN A 490 21.59 -6.33 -19.45
N GLY A 491 20.66 -7.26 -19.55
CA GLY A 491 20.82 -8.48 -20.35
C GLY A 491 21.21 -9.72 -19.54
N ASP A 492 21.61 -9.58 -18.27
CA ASP A 492 21.88 -10.67 -17.34
C ASP A 492 21.47 -10.32 -15.89
N MET A 493 20.24 -9.84 -15.73
CA MET A 493 19.70 -9.51 -14.42
C MET A 493 19.29 -10.77 -13.65
N PHE A 494 19.59 -10.81 -12.35
CA PHE A 494 19.11 -11.89 -11.47
C PHE A 494 19.01 -11.45 -10.02
N ALA A 495 18.24 -12.23 -9.25
CA ALA A 495 18.21 -12.17 -7.79
C ALA A 495 18.19 -13.60 -7.22
N GLN A 496 18.95 -13.84 -6.15
CA GLN A 496 19.06 -15.11 -5.45
C GLN A 496 18.68 -14.94 -3.99
N THR A 497 17.85 -15.84 -3.49
CA THR A 497 17.44 -15.89 -2.07
C THR A 497 17.68 -17.27 -1.51
N ASP A 498 18.24 -17.35 -0.29
CA ASP A 498 18.25 -18.56 0.51
C ASP A 498 16.89 -18.70 1.23
N MET A 499 16.17 -19.76 0.88
CA MET A 499 14.86 -20.10 1.45
C MET A 499 14.96 -21.15 2.56
N THR A 500 16.16 -21.58 2.92
CA THR A 500 16.37 -22.59 3.97
C THR A 500 15.69 -22.23 5.30
N PRO A 501 15.74 -20.96 5.77
CA PRO A 501 15.11 -20.59 7.05
C PRO A 501 13.60 -20.85 7.11
N VAL A 502 12.89 -20.75 5.99
CA VAL A 502 11.44 -21.02 5.98
C VAL A 502 11.08 -22.51 5.85
N TYR A 503 12.07 -23.37 5.62
CA TYR A 503 11.91 -24.83 5.59
C TYR A 503 12.86 -25.57 6.54
N GLU A 504 13.41 -24.86 7.52
CA GLU A 504 14.27 -25.43 8.55
C GLU A 504 13.61 -26.65 9.24
N GLY A 505 14.36 -27.74 9.42
CA GLY A 505 13.88 -29.01 9.94
C GLY A 505 13.25 -29.94 8.88
N HIS A 506 13.06 -29.47 7.67
CA HIS A 506 12.59 -30.25 6.51
C HIS A 506 13.65 -30.35 5.42
N LEU A 507 14.30 -29.26 5.10
CA LEU A 507 15.38 -29.19 4.10
C LEU A 507 16.68 -28.74 4.76
N ASN A 508 17.80 -29.30 4.32
CA ASN A 508 19.14 -28.86 4.74
C ASN A 508 19.57 -27.59 3.98
N SER A 509 19.08 -27.41 2.76
CA SER A 509 19.28 -26.18 1.98
C SER A 509 18.23 -26.05 0.88
N LEU A 510 17.78 -24.81 0.63
CA LEU A 510 16.98 -24.45 -0.54
C LEU A 510 17.37 -23.04 -0.99
N VAL A 511 18.07 -22.94 -2.11
CA VAL A 511 18.49 -21.66 -2.70
C VAL A 511 17.79 -21.48 -4.04
N ARG A 512 17.04 -20.38 -4.17
CA ARG A 512 16.35 -20.00 -5.42
C ARG A 512 17.04 -18.84 -6.10
N ARG A 513 17.33 -19.00 -7.40
CA ARG A 513 17.84 -17.96 -8.27
C ARG A 513 16.87 -17.71 -9.42
N VAL A 514 16.44 -16.45 -9.58
CA VAL A 514 15.52 -16.02 -10.63
C VAL A 514 16.25 -15.02 -11.53
N CYS A 515 16.25 -15.28 -12.84
CA CYS A 515 17.02 -14.48 -13.82
C CYS A 515 16.13 -13.99 -14.95
N LEU A 516 16.45 -12.80 -15.47
CA LEU A 516 15.90 -12.23 -16.70
C LEU A 516 17.03 -11.97 -17.71
N ARG A 517 17.04 -12.71 -18.84
CA ARG A 517 18.01 -12.56 -19.94
C ARG A 517 17.28 -12.32 -21.25
N GLY A 518 17.28 -11.08 -21.73
CA GLY A 518 16.45 -10.69 -22.87
C GLY A 518 14.98 -11.05 -22.61
N ARG A 519 14.35 -11.85 -23.48
CA ARG A 519 12.96 -12.31 -23.26
C ARG A 519 12.88 -13.71 -22.60
N SER A 520 13.93 -14.19 -21.96
CA SER A 520 13.94 -15.48 -21.27
C SER A 520 14.04 -15.28 -19.76
N VAL A 521 13.09 -15.84 -19.03
CA VAL A 521 13.13 -15.93 -17.56
C VAL A 521 13.60 -17.33 -17.20
N SER A 522 14.39 -17.47 -16.14
CA SER A 522 14.69 -18.80 -15.57
C SER A 522 14.57 -18.74 -14.04
N VAL A 523 13.97 -19.79 -13.48
CA VAL A 523 13.92 -20.07 -12.05
C VAL A 523 14.72 -21.33 -11.80
N GLU A 524 15.74 -21.23 -10.95
CA GLU A 524 16.65 -22.33 -10.60
C GLU A 524 16.58 -22.53 -9.09
N ASP A 525 16.22 -23.75 -8.67
CA ASP A 525 16.16 -24.18 -7.28
C ASP A 525 17.22 -25.23 -7.01
N LYS A 526 18.16 -24.92 -6.11
CA LYS A 526 19.15 -25.87 -5.58
C LYS A 526 18.67 -26.36 -4.22
N VAL A 527 18.37 -27.65 -4.14
CA VAL A 527 17.80 -28.29 -2.96
C VAL A 527 18.79 -29.30 -2.40
N VAL A 528 18.96 -29.30 -1.09
CA VAL A 528 19.55 -30.40 -0.32
C VAL A 528 18.47 -30.90 0.62
N ASN A 529 17.99 -32.11 0.40
CA ASN A 529 16.93 -32.69 1.20
C ASN A 529 17.38 -32.94 2.66
N GLY A 530 16.42 -33.01 3.57
CA GLY A 530 16.64 -33.37 4.96
C GLY A 530 16.79 -34.89 5.16
N ASP A 531 16.49 -35.34 6.40
CA ASP A 531 16.71 -36.72 6.82
C ASP A 531 15.63 -37.71 6.34
N LYS A 532 14.58 -37.24 5.69
CA LYS A 532 13.45 -38.08 5.22
C LYS A 532 13.26 -37.92 3.73
N GLU A 533 12.75 -38.98 3.09
CA GLU A 533 12.24 -38.87 1.72
C GLU A 533 11.13 -37.81 1.64
N GLN A 534 11.16 -36.94 0.64
CA GLN A 534 10.19 -35.88 0.42
C GLN A 534 9.85 -35.73 -1.06
N CYS A 535 8.59 -35.39 -1.33
CA CYS A 535 8.16 -34.92 -2.64
C CYS A 535 8.31 -33.39 -2.67
N MET A 536 9.09 -32.87 -3.62
CA MET A 536 9.22 -31.44 -3.87
C MET A 536 8.19 -30.99 -4.90
N VAL A 537 7.60 -29.82 -4.67
CA VAL A 537 6.64 -29.18 -5.58
C VAL A 537 7.17 -27.83 -6.02
N TRP A 538 7.44 -27.68 -7.30
CA TRP A 538 7.65 -26.38 -7.93
C TRP A 538 6.31 -25.88 -8.48
N ASN A 539 5.81 -24.78 -7.99
CA ASN A 539 4.48 -24.26 -8.32
C ASN A 539 4.55 -22.93 -9.07
N ILE A 540 3.64 -22.74 -10.01
CA ILE A 540 3.31 -21.44 -10.62
C ILE A 540 1.80 -21.24 -10.59
N THR A 541 1.36 -20.16 -9.99
CA THR A 541 -0.03 -19.67 -10.04
C THR A 541 -0.15 -18.80 -11.28
N THR A 542 -1.03 -19.14 -12.21
CA THR A 542 -1.05 -18.58 -13.56
C THR A 542 -2.45 -18.23 -14.05
N MET A 543 -2.53 -17.25 -14.95
CA MET A 543 -3.75 -16.95 -15.73
C MET A 543 -3.80 -17.70 -17.06
N ALA A 544 -2.95 -18.70 -17.26
CA ALA A 544 -3.05 -19.60 -18.40
C ALA A 544 -4.33 -20.46 -18.32
N THR A 545 -4.94 -20.71 -19.45
CA THR A 545 -6.20 -21.47 -19.57
C THR A 545 -6.01 -22.94 -19.92
N GLU A 546 -4.83 -23.31 -20.41
CA GLU A 546 -4.50 -24.67 -20.84
C GLU A 546 -3.00 -24.93 -20.68
N ALA A 547 -2.62 -26.17 -20.39
CA ALA A 547 -1.24 -26.65 -20.40
C ALA A 547 -1.09 -27.92 -21.24
N LYS A 548 -0.02 -27.99 -22.03
CA LYS A 548 0.36 -29.23 -22.76
C LYS A 548 1.76 -29.68 -22.33
N VAL A 549 1.88 -30.92 -21.91
CA VAL A 549 3.12 -31.51 -21.42
C VAL A 549 3.73 -32.44 -22.44
N ASN A 550 5.04 -32.28 -22.72
CA ASN A 550 5.82 -33.17 -23.55
C ASN A 550 7.04 -33.68 -22.75
N TYR A 551 6.85 -34.79 -22.03
CA TYR A 551 7.89 -35.42 -21.20
C TYR A 551 9.14 -35.83 -21.99
N ARG A 552 9.00 -36.25 -23.25
CA ARG A 552 10.16 -36.65 -24.10
C ARG A 552 11.12 -35.48 -24.37
N ARG A 553 10.60 -34.26 -24.38
CA ARG A 553 11.37 -33.02 -24.61
C ARG A 553 11.58 -32.20 -23.36
N ASN A 554 11.05 -32.65 -22.21
CA ASN A 554 11.00 -31.91 -20.95
C ASN A 554 10.42 -30.48 -21.14
N ARG A 555 9.32 -30.39 -21.88
CA ARG A 555 8.66 -29.12 -22.20
C ARG A 555 7.19 -29.09 -21.76
N ILE A 556 6.77 -27.96 -21.23
CA ILE A 556 5.38 -27.62 -20.93
C ILE A 556 5.06 -26.35 -21.72
N THR A 557 3.92 -26.35 -22.40
CA THR A 557 3.42 -25.15 -23.10
C THR A 557 2.15 -24.71 -22.41
N LEU A 558 2.17 -23.49 -21.84
CA LEU A 558 1.00 -22.80 -21.31
C LEU A 558 0.38 -21.96 -22.42
N TYR A 559 -0.95 -21.95 -22.48
CA TYR A 559 -1.74 -21.15 -23.40
C TYR A 559 -2.56 -20.12 -22.61
N GLY A 560 -2.63 -18.91 -23.10
CA GLY A 560 -3.43 -17.84 -22.52
C GLY A 560 -3.97 -16.91 -23.62
N VAL A 561 -4.88 -16.02 -23.22
CA VAL A 561 -5.46 -15.01 -24.10
C VAL A 561 -5.15 -13.64 -23.50
N ASP A 562 -4.55 -12.77 -24.30
CA ASP A 562 -4.20 -11.42 -23.86
C ASP A 562 -5.47 -10.51 -23.80
N THR A 563 -5.28 -9.27 -23.33
CA THR A 563 -6.38 -8.30 -23.18
C THR A 563 -7.02 -7.87 -24.51
N LEU A 564 -6.42 -8.21 -25.64
CA LEU A 564 -6.94 -7.97 -26.98
C LEU A 564 -7.61 -9.21 -27.60
N GLY A 565 -7.73 -10.31 -26.84
CA GLY A 565 -8.29 -11.57 -27.32
C GLY A 565 -7.31 -12.42 -28.14
N ILE A 566 -6.03 -12.06 -28.17
CA ILE A 566 -5.01 -12.79 -28.96
C ILE A 566 -4.47 -13.94 -28.13
N LYS A 567 -4.41 -15.12 -28.74
CA LYS A 567 -3.78 -16.30 -28.13
C LYS A 567 -2.28 -16.13 -28.05
N ARG A 568 -1.71 -16.37 -26.86
CA ARG A 568 -0.28 -16.33 -26.56
C ARG A 568 0.16 -17.63 -25.94
N THR A 569 1.45 -17.91 -26.00
CA THR A 569 2.01 -19.11 -25.38
C THR A 569 3.25 -18.79 -24.56
N LEU A 570 3.41 -19.51 -23.45
CA LEU A 570 4.63 -19.55 -22.66
C LEU A 570 5.20 -20.97 -22.73
N GLU A 571 6.41 -21.12 -23.24
CA GLU A 571 7.13 -22.39 -23.22
C GLU A 571 7.98 -22.50 -21.96
N LEU A 572 7.77 -23.56 -21.17
CA LEU A 572 8.61 -23.92 -20.05
C LEU A 572 9.51 -25.09 -20.46
N LYS A 573 10.84 -24.96 -20.25
CA LYS A 573 11.79 -26.06 -20.38
C LYS A 573 12.24 -26.49 -18.99
N VAL A 574 11.93 -27.72 -18.62
CA VAL A 574 12.28 -28.34 -17.34
C VAL A 574 13.62 -29.04 -17.46
N GLN A 575 14.55 -28.77 -16.55
CA GLN A 575 15.90 -29.36 -16.53
C GLN A 575 16.27 -29.74 -15.08
N PHE A 576 16.60 -30.97 -14.87
CA PHE A 576 17.20 -31.47 -13.65
C PHE A 576 18.70 -31.70 -13.85
N GLU A 577 19.50 -31.38 -12.85
CA GLU A 577 20.94 -31.65 -12.85
C GLU A 577 21.20 -33.16 -12.85
N ASN A 578 20.58 -33.89 -11.94
CA ASN A 578 20.56 -35.32 -11.89
C ASN A 578 19.28 -35.85 -12.53
N ARG A 579 19.37 -37.00 -13.21
CA ARG A 579 18.19 -37.64 -13.84
C ARG A 579 17.11 -37.87 -12.77
N CYS A 580 15.93 -37.31 -12.97
CA CYS A 580 14.82 -37.35 -12.06
C CYS A 580 13.50 -37.56 -12.83
N GLU A 581 12.67 -38.45 -12.33
CA GLU A 581 11.29 -38.58 -12.81
C GLU A 581 10.44 -37.49 -12.14
N TYR A 582 9.49 -36.93 -12.91
CA TYR A 582 8.62 -35.88 -12.41
C TYR A 582 7.23 -35.98 -13.01
N GLU A 583 6.27 -35.47 -12.28
CA GLU A 583 4.87 -35.33 -12.71
C GLU A 583 4.52 -33.86 -12.90
N VAL A 584 3.57 -33.59 -13.80
CA VAL A 584 3.03 -32.26 -14.03
C VAL A 584 1.52 -32.29 -13.79
N GLU A 585 1.07 -31.46 -12.86
CA GLU A 585 -0.34 -31.20 -12.58
C GLU A 585 -0.72 -29.81 -13.10
N PHE A 586 -1.85 -29.69 -13.79
CA PHE A 586 -2.46 -28.40 -14.15
C PHE A 586 -3.93 -28.44 -13.75
N ALA A 587 -4.31 -27.56 -12.80
CA ALA A 587 -5.64 -27.55 -12.21
C ALA A 587 -6.11 -26.13 -11.91
N PRO A 588 -7.42 -25.85 -11.92
CA PRO A 588 -7.96 -24.57 -11.46
C PRO A 588 -7.54 -24.27 -10.02
N ALA A 589 -7.26 -22.99 -9.73
CA ALA A 589 -6.93 -22.52 -8.37
C ALA A 589 -8.21 -22.42 -7.52
N THR A 590 -8.70 -23.57 -7.06
CA THR A 590 -9.97 -23.69 -6.32
C THR A 590 -9.77 -23.33 -4.84
N ASN A 591 -10.69 -22.54 -4.30
CA ASN A 591 -10.72 -22.23 -2.87
C ASN A 591 -11.12 -23.46 -2.04
N ARG A 592 -10.69 -23.48 -0.79
CA ARG A 592 -11.08 -24.51 0.20
C ARG A 592 -12.47 -24.26 0.75
N ASN A 593 -12.92 -23.00 0.75
CA ASN A 593 -14.19 -22.59 1.37
C ASN A 593 -14.97 -21.61 0.46
N ASP A 594 -16.28 -21.68 0.52
CA ASP A 594 -17.22 -20.91 -0.31
C ASP A 594 -17.28 -19.42 0.07
N TYR A 595 -16.83 -19.05 1.26
CA TYR A 595 -16.74 -17.67 1.72
C TYR A 595 -15.46 -16.96 1.30
N GLU A 596 -14.51 -17.66 0.67
CA GLU A 596 -13.33 -17.05 0.08
C GLU A 596 -13.67 -16.44 -1.29
N ASN A 597 -13.05 -15.31 -1.64
CA ASN A 597 -13.23 -14.69 -2.95
C ASN A 597 -12.79 -15.62 -4.09
N ASP A 598 -13.58 -15.68 -5.14
CA ASP A 598 -13.30 -16.49 -6.32
C ASP A 598 -11.93 -16.17 -6.96
N ASN A 599 -11.18 -17.21 -7.30
CA ASN A 599 -9.91 -17.14 -8.03
C ASN A 599 -10.11 -17.23 -9.55
N LYS A 600 -11.14 -16.59 -10.07
CA LYS A 600 -11.63 -16.73 -11.45
C LYS A 600 -10.50 -16.61 -12.48
N GLY A 601 -10.36 -17.68 -13.29
CA GLY A 601 -9.41 -17.77 -14.39
C GLY A 601 -7.98 -18.12 -13.96
N ALA A 602 -7.70 -18.24 -12.65
CA ALA A 602 -6.41 -18.68 -12.18
C ALA A 602 -6.31 -20.22 -12.11
N SER A 603 -5.14 -20.73 -12.40
CA SER A 603 -4.78 -22.15 -12.33
C SER A 603 -3.43 -22.33 -11.64
N TRP A 604 -3.19 -23.52 -11.12
CA TRP A 604 -1.87 -23.97 -10.67
C TRP A 604 -1.26 -24.92 -11.69
N LEU A 605 0.00 -24.65 -12.05
CA LEU A 605 0.86 -25.63 -12.70
C LEU A 605 1.90 -26.08 -11.67
N ARG A 606 1.94 -27.36 -11.36
CA ARG A 606 2.85 -27.96 -10.39
C ARG A 606 3.75 -28.99 -11.07
N ILE A 607 5.03 -28.92 -10.78
CA ILE A 607 6.03 -29.94 -11.17
C ILE A 607 6.42 -30.64 -9.87
N LYS A 608 6.13 -31.93 -9.76
CA LYS A 608 6.37 -32.75 -8.57
C LYS A 608 7.49 -33.76 -8.84
N TYR A 609 8.42 -33.89 -7.90
CA TYR A 609 9.54 -34.84 -7.98
C TYR A 609 9.96 -35.29 -6.59
N ALA A 610 10.42 -36.55 -6.48
CA ALA A 610 10.87 -37.13 -5.22
C ALA A 610 12.35 -36.86 -4.97
N LEU A 611 12.74 -36.70 -3.72
CA LEU A 611 14.12 -36.65 -3.24
C LEU A 611 14.31 -37.65 -2.11
N ALA A 612 15.33 -38.50 -2.24
CA ALA A 612 15.78 -39.36 -1.16
C ALA A 612 16.38 -38.54 0.02
N PRO A 613 16.53 -39.11 1.21
CA PRO A 613 17.21 -38.45 2.32
C PRO A 613 18.61 -37.96 1.90
N GLN A 614 18.95 -36.71 2.27
CA GLN A 614 20.24 -36.04 1.99
C GLN A 614 20.54 -35.83 0.50
N GLU A 615 19.62 -36.16 -0.39
CA GLU A 615 19.81 -35.99 -1.85
C GLU A 615 19.95 -34.51 -2.22
N LYS A 616 20.86 -34.25 -3.18
CA LYS A 616 21.07 -32.94 -3.76
C LYS A 616 20.48 -32.93 -5.18
N GLN A 617 19.68 -31.92 -5.47
CA GLN A 617 19.10 -31.74 -6.80
C GLN A 617 19.06 -30.27 -7.19
N THR A 618 19.28 -29.99 -8.44
CA THR A 618 19.01 -28.66 -9.04
C THR A 618 17.90 -28.81 -10.07
N LEU A 619 16.79 -28.10 -9.84
CA LEU A 619 15.72 -27.92 -10.83
C LEU A 619 15.85 -26.54 -11.46
N LYS A 620 15.95 -26.49 -12.79
CA LYS A 620 15.89 -25.24 -13.55
C LYS A 620 14.71 -25.27 -14.51
N VAL A 621 13.82 -24.28 -14.39
CA VAL A 621 12.71 -24.05 -15.31
C VAL A 621 12.96 -22.76 -16.08
N ALA A 622 13.16 -22.89 -17.39
CA ALA A 622 13.29 -21.72 -18.27
C ALA A 622 11.95 -21.42 -18.93
N LEU A 623 11.49 -20.17 -18.77
CA LEU A 623 10.20 -19.67 -19.25
C LEU A 623 10.43 -18.70 -20.41
N ARG A 624 9.84 -18.99 -21.57
CA ARG A 624 10.02 -18.19 -22.80
C ARG A 624 8.66 -17.81 -23.39
N PRO A 625 8.23 -16.56 -23.23
CA PRO A 625 7.07 -16.06 -23.96
C PRO A 625 7.30 -16.15 -25.46
N LYS A 626 6.30 -16.68 -26.20
CA LYS A 626 6.30 -16.77 -27.67
C LYS A 626 5.28 -15.78 -28.20
N LYS A 627 5.70 -14.96 -29.15
CA LYS A 627 4.81 -14.05 -29.90
C LYS A 627 3.90 -14.79 -30.86
#